data_da8990de0a337ead22da4bcb669ce18f
#
_entry.id   da8990de0a337ead22da4bcb669ce18f
#
_cell.length_a   1.000
_cell.length_b   1.000
_cell.length_c   1.000
_cell.angle_alpha   90.00
_cell.angle_beta   90.00
_cell.angle_gamma   90.00
#
_symmetry.space_group_name_H-M   'P 1'
#
loop_
_entity.id
_entity.type
_entity.pdbx_description
1 polymer ?
#
loop_
_entity_poly.entity_id
_entity_poly.type
_entity_poly.pdbx_seq_one_letter_code
_entity_poly.pdbx_strand_id
1 'polypeptide(L)'
;AGAGAVEGAAARSKVDFSAWDRVAVRAEQALEVGRASDQALQTLRAELVGWREVFTKARAENQVRINTLQTQINTLGPAPAEGETEPAVITETRAQLAAQLEEAQAPVKAAELALARVNALIAQTDSTLRARQTDALFALGPTPINPAIWPKAVQDLFTTFRLAWSGVISSFGTETQRAE
;
A
#
# COMPACT_ATOMS: atom_id res chain seq x y z
N ALA A 1 -35.81 -15.12 -25.78
CA ALA A 1 -35.63 -14.47 -24.47
C ALA A 1 -34.21 -14.75 -23.90
N GLY A 2 -33.17 -14.52 -24.68
CA GLY A 2 -31.78 -14.80 -24.27
C GLY A 2 -30.78 -13.70 -24.59
N ALA A 3 -31.15 -12.71 -25.40
CA ALA A 3 -30.21 -11.64 -25.84
C ALA A 3 -29.96 -10.56 -24.79
N GLY A 4 -30.89 -10.29 -23.89
CA GLY A 4 -30.75 -9.24 -22.88
C GLY A 4 -29.82 -9.57 -21.68
N ALA A 5 -29.50 -10.86 -21.48
CA ALA A 5 -28.63 -11.27 -20.37
C ALA A 5 -27.13 -11.15 -20.71
N VAL A 6 -26.78 -11.20 -21.98
CA VAL A 6 -25.39 -11.14 -22.48
C VAL A 6 -24.91 -9.67 -22.56
N GLU A 7 -25.81 -8.77 -22.89
CA GLU A 7 -25.55 -7.32 -22.97
C GLU A 7 -25.34 -6.68 -21.58
N GLY A 8 -26.04 -7.19 -20.57
CA GLY A 8 -25.87 -6.79 -19.17
C GLY A 8 -24.56 -7.29 -18.51
N ALA A 9 -23.90 -8.30 -19.10
CA ALA A 9 -22.60 -8.79 -18.59
C ALA A 9 -21.41 -8.02 -19.16
N ALA A 10 -21.53 -7.48 -20.38
CA ALA A 10 -20.48 -6.66 -21.01
C ALA A 10 -20.36 -5.23 -20.43
N ALA A 11 -21.40 -4.76 -19.71
CA ALA A 11 -21.42 -3.43 -19.08
C ALA A 11 -20.75 -3.38 -17.68
N ARG A 12 -20.24 -4.48 -17.15
CA ARG A 12 -20.00 -4.66 -15.70
C ARG A 12 -18.64 -4.29 -15.16
N SER A 13 -17.70 -3.80 -15.92
CA SER A 13 -16.45 -3.25 -15.31
C SER A 13 -15.72 -2.27 -16.21
N LYS A 14 -16.44 -1.27 -16.73
CA LYS A 14 -15.72 -0.12 -17.29
C LYS A 14 -15.21 0.71 -16.11
N VAL A 15 -13.99 0.44 -15.68
CA VAL A 15 -13.31 1.25 -14.68
C VAL A 15 -13.26 2.70 -15.15
N ASP A 16 -13.73 3.63 -14.33
CA ASP A 16 -13.64 5.07 -14.62
C ASP A 16 -12.21 5.57 -14.33
N PHE A 17 -11.33 5.43 -15.30
CA PHE A 17 -9.95 5.89 -15.20
C PHE A 17 -9.85 7.41 -15.06
N SER A 18 -10.86 8.17 -15.54
CA SER A 18 -10.87 9.63 -15.38
C SER A 18 -11.15 10.04 -13.93
N ALA A 19 -12.03 9.30 -13.24
CA ALA A 19 -12.25 9.49 -11.81
C ALA A 19 -10.99 9.11 -11.01
N TRP A 20 -10.35 8.00 -11.38
CA TRP A 20 -9.08 7.59 -10.78
C TRP A 20 -7.98 8.67 -10.93
N ASP A 21 -7.77 9.22 -12.12
CA ASP A 21 -6.74 10.24 -12.34
C ASP A 21 -6.96 11.47 -11.47
N ARG A 22 -8.20 11.91 -11.28
CA ARG A 22 -8.51 13.02 -10.36
C ARG A 22 -8.11 12.70 -8.91
N VAL A 23 -8.36 11.46 -8.47
CA VAL A 23 -7.99 11.02 -7.12
C VAL A 23 -6.48 10.92 -6.99
N ALA A 24 -5.80 10.34 -7.97
CA ALA A 24 -4.34 10.20 -7.96
C ALA A 24 -3.62 11.56 -7.93
N VAL A 25 -4.02 12.49 -8.79
CA VAL A 25 -3.45 13.87 -8.80
C VAL A 25 -3.70 14.59 -7.48
N ARG A 26 -4.91 14.47 -6.90
CA ARG A 26 -5.21 15.06 -5.59
C ARG A 26 -4.33 14.44 -4.49
N ALA A 27 -4.11 13.12 -4.54
CA ALA A 27 -3.25 12.42 -3.60
C ALA A 27 -1.79 12.89 -3.70
N GLU A 28 -1.25 12.98 -4.91
CA GLU A 28 0.09 13.47 -5.18
C GLU A 28 0.27 14.89 -4.65
N GLN A 29 -0.67 15.79 -4.95
CA GLN A 29 -0.65 17.17 -4.46
C GLN A 29 -0.71 17.26 -2.93
N ALA A 30 -1.56 16.45 -2.29
CA ALA A 30 -1.68 16.44 -0.83
C ALA A 30 -0.38 15.98 -0.14
N LEU A 31 0.31 15.02 -0.75
CA LEU A 31 1.58 14.50 -0.26
C LEU A 31 2.74 15.46 -0.54
N GLU A 32 2.79 16.10 -1.71
CA GLU A 32 3.82 17.07 -2.10
C GLU A 32 3.77 18.33 -1.24
N VAL A 33 2.58 18.90 -1.06
CA VAL A 33 2.41 20.12 -0.23
C VAL A 33 2.67 19.84 1.26
N GLY A 34 2.47 18.62 1.73
CA GLY A 34 2.77 18.19 3.09
C GLY A 34 1.90 18.82 4.20
N ARG A 35 0.91 19.65 3.85
CA ARG A 35 0.03 20.38 4.80
C ARG A 35 -1.26 19.65 5.16
N ALA A 36 -1.55 18.51 4.51
CA ALA A 36 -2.73 17.72 4.81
C ALA A 36 -2.68 17.23 6.27
N SER A 37 -3.81 17.28 6.99
CA SER A 37 -3.90 16.71 8.34
C SER A 37 -3.80 15.18 8.32
N ASP A 38 -3.47 14.56 9.45
CA ASP A 38 -3.43 13.11 9.56
C ASP A 38 -4.78 12.46 9.26
N GLN A 39 -5.88 13.10 9.68
CA GLN A 39 -7.23 12.69 9.35
C GLN A 39 -7.47 12.70 7.84
N ALA A 40 -7.03 13.75 7.13
CA ALA A 40 -7.15 13.84 5.68
C ALA A 40 -6.32 12.78 4.96
N LEU A 41 -5.11 12.50 5.44
CA LEU A 41 -4.26 11.44 4.90
C LEU A 41 -4.85 10.04 5.13
N GLN A 42 -5.47 9.78 6.29
CA GLN A 42 -6.16 8.53 6.56
C GLN A 42 -7.38 8.33 5.64
N THR A 43 -8.17 9.38 5.43
CA THR A 43 -9.31 9.36 4.50
C THR A 43 -8.84 9.09 3.07
N LEU A 44 -7.78 9.78 2.63
CA LEU A 44 -7.17 9.57 1.32
C LEU A 44 -6.65 8.13 1.16
N ARG A 45 -6.00 7.61 2.19
CA ARG A 45 -5.54 6.21 2.21
C ARG A 45 -6.68 5.22 2.03
N ALA A 46 -7.81 5.43 2.72
CA ALA A 46 -8.98 4.56 2.59
C ALA A 46 -9.56 4.61 1.16
N GLU A 47 -9.62 5.79 0.55
CA GLU A 47 -10.05 5.96 -0.85
C GLU A 47 -9.11 5.24 -1.83
N LEU A 48 -7.79 5.37 -1.64
CA LEU A 48 -6.77 4.67 -2.45
C LEU A 48 -6.88 3.14 -2.32
N VAL A 49 -7.15 2.62 -1.12
CA VAL A 49 -7.38 1.18 -0.89
C VAL A 49 -8.61 0.70 -1.65
N GLY A 50 -9.69 1.47 -1.66
CA GLY A 50 -10.88 1.17 -2.48
C GLY A 50 -10.55 1.08 -3.98
N TRP A 51 -9.78 2.02 -4.51
CA TRP A 51 -9.33 1.98 -5.91
C TRP A 51 -8.44 0.77 -6.21
N ARG A 52 -7.55 0.39 -5.29
CA ARG A 52 -6.75 -0.82 -5.44
C ARG A 52 -7.62 -2.08 -5.61
N GLU A 53 -8.69 -2.19 -4.84
CA GLU A 53 -9.64 -3.30 -4.97
C GLU A 53 -10.36 -3.31 -6.32
N VAL A 54 -10.80 -2.13 -6.80
CA VAL A 54 -11.42 -1.96 -8.11
C VAL A 54 -10.50 -2.45 -9.22
N PHE A 55 -9.23 -2.02 -9.23
CA PHE A 55 -8.27 -2.44 -10.26
C PHE A 55 -7.90 -3.93 -10.15
N THR A 56 -7.77 -4.45 -8.94
CA THR A 56 -7.49 -5.88 -8.72
C THR A 56 -8.61 -6.74 -9.29
N LYS A 57 -9.86 -6.35 -9.04
CA LYS A 57 -11.03 -7.04 -9.58
C LYS A 57 -11.10 -6.93 -11.10
N ALA A 58 -10.93 -5.73 -11.66
CA ALA A 58 -10.94 -5.50 -13.09
C ALA A 58 -9.87 -6.32 -13.84
N ARG A 59 -8.66 -6.40 -13.25
CA ARG A 59 -7.59 -7.24 -13.78
C ARG A 59 -7.98 -8.72 -13.78
N ALA A 60 -8.53 -9.23 -12.68
CA ALA A 60 -8.91 -10.63 -12.55
C ALA A 60 -10.01 -11.03 -13.54
N GLU A 61 -11.04 -10.20 -13.69
CA GLU A 61 -12.15 -10.44 -14.64
C GLU A 61 -11.66 -10.49 -16.10
N ASN A 62 -10.81 -9.56 -16.50
CA ASN A 62 -10.25 -9.53 -17.86
C ASN A 62 -9.26 -10.67 -18.10
N GLN A 63 -8.51 -11.11 -17.07
CA GLN A 63 -7.60 -12.26 -17.21
C GLN A 63 -8.34 -13.55 -17.53
N VAL A 64 -9.52 -13.77 -16.97
CA VAL A 64 -10.37 -14.93 -17.30
C VAL A 64 -10.75 -14.89 -18.78
N ARG A 65 -11.16 -13.72 -19.30
CA ARG A 65 -11.49 -13.55 -20.72
C ARG A 65 -10.29 -13.81 -21.63
N ILE A 66 -9.12 -13.29 -21.29
CA ILE A 66 -7.87 -13.51 -22.01
C ILE A 66 -7.56 -15.01 -22.10
N ASN A 67 -7.61 -15.72 -20.97
CA ASN A 67 -7.35 -17.15 -20.92
C ASN A 67 -8.32 -17.94 -21.79
N THR A 68 -9.61 -17.55 -21.81
CA THR A 68 -10.62 -18.18 -22.67
C THR A 68 -10.31 -17.98 -24.16
N LEU A 69 -9.98 -16.73 -24.55
CA LEU A 69 -9.62 -16.42 -25.94
C LEU A 69 -8.33 -17.13 -26.38
N GLN A 70 -7.33 -17.21 -25.52
CA GLN A 70 -6.10 -17.97 -25.79
C GLN A 70 -6.39 -19.45 -25.96
N THR A 71 -7.26 -20.02 -25.13
CA THR A 71 -7.70 -21.43 -25.30
C THR A 71 -8.39 -21.64 -26.65
N GLN A 72 -9.28 -20.73 -27.05
CA GLN A 72 -9.95 -20.79 -28.36
C GLN A 72 -8.96 -20.70 -29.54
N ILE A 73 -7.96 -19.80 -29.45
CA ILE A 73 -6.91 -19.69 -30.46
C ILE A 73 -6.09 -20.98 -30.52
N ASN A 74 -5.74 -21.56 -29.37
CA ASN A 74 -4.98 -22.81 -29.32
C ASN A 74 -5.75 -24.00 -29.92
N THR A 75 -7.10 -24.03 -29.86
CA THR A 75 -7.90 -25.08 -30.46
C THR A 75 -7.93 -25.04 -32.00
N LEU A 76 -7.59 -23.89 -32.60
CA LEU A 76 -7.42 -23.77 -34.06
C LEU A 76 -6.12 -24.42 -34.58
N GLY A 77 -5.26 -24.87 -33.67
CA GLY A 77 -3.95 -25.44 -34.01
C GLY A 77 -2.88 -24.38 -34.31
N PRO A 78 -1.66 -24.81 -34.63
CA PRO A 78 -0.56 -23.89 -34.96
C PRO A 78 -0.89 -23.08 -36.21
N ALA A 79 -0.27 -21.90 -36.34
CA ALA A 79 -0.35 -21.10 -37.54
C ALA A 79 0.28 -21.90 -38.73
N PRO A 80 -0.24 -21.75 -39.95
CA PRO A 80 0.29 -22.44 -41.12
C PRO A 80 1.77 -22.09 -41.32
N ALA A 81 2.58 -23.06 -41.75
CA ALA A 81 3.96 -22.82 -42.10
C ALA A 81 4.07 -21.92 -43.36
N GLU A 82 5.23 -21.27 -43.55
CA GLU A 82 5.48 -20.45 -44.73
C GLU A 82 5.23 -21.27 -46.02
N GLY A 83 4.23 -20.84 -46.79
CA GLY A 83 3.84 -21.50 -48.06
C GLY A 83 2.63 -22.45 -47.95
N GLU A 84 2.11 -22.75 -46.77
CA GLU A 84 0.87 -23.49 -46.60
C GLU A 84 -0.34 -22.55 -46.63
N THR A 85 -1.40 -22.97 -47.35
CA THR A 85 -2.65 -22.21 -47.47
C THR A 85 -3.64 -22.72 -46.40
N GLU A 86 -3.93 -21.90 -45.40
CA GLU A 86 -4.99 -22.18 -44.43
C GLU A 86 -6.37 -21.91 -45.07
N PRO A 87 -7.43 -22.71 -44.77
CA PRO A 87 -8.78 -22.38 -45.19
C PRO A 87 -9.18 -20.96 -44.74
N ALA A 88 -9.77 -20.19 -45.66
CA ALA A 88 -10.11 -18.77 -45.41
C ALA A 88 -10.94 -18.55 -44.12
N VAL A 89 -11.85 -19.49 -43.81
CA VAL A 89 -12.69 -19.44 -42.60
C VAL A 89 -11.85 -19.53 -41.32
N ILE A 90 -10.80 -20.36 -41.32
CA ILE A 90 -9.92 -20.50 -40.15
C ILE A 90 -9.03 -19.27 -40.00
N THR A 91 -8.48 -18.75 -41.09
CA THR A 91 -7.69 -17.52 -41.12
C THR A 91 -8.50 -16.34 -40.58
N GLU A 92 -9.76 -16.20 -41.03
CA GLU A 92 -10.65 -15.12 -40.55
C GLU A 92 -10.99 -15.27 -39.05
N THR A 93 -11.32 -16.50 -38.63
CA THR A 93 -11.62 -16.79 -37.20
C THR A 93 -10.41 -16.50 -36.32
N ARG A 94 -9.21 -16.89 -36.76
CA ARG A 94 -7.94 -16.59 -36.04
C ARG A 94 -7.71 -15.08 -35.90
N ALA A 95 -7.91 -14.33 -37.00
CA ALA A 95 -7.78 -12.89 -37.01
C ALA A 95 -8.79 -12.21 -36.05
N GLN A 96 -10.05 -12.66 -36.05
CA GLN A 96 -11.08 -12.16 -35.15
C GLN A 96 -10.75 -12.44 -33.67
N LEU A 97 -10.30 -13.66 -33.35
CA LEU A 97 -9.91 -14.01 -31.98
C LEU A 97 -8.65 -13.24 -31.53
N ALA A 98 -7.69 -13.02 -32.42
CA ALA A 98 -6.51 -12.22 -32.13
C ALA A 98 -6.87 -10.76 -31.82
N ALA A 99 -7.77 -10.16 -32.61
CA ALA A 99 -8.27 -8.82 -32.38
C ALA A 99 -9.01 -8.69 -31.01
N GLN A 100 -9.85 -9.68 -30.69
CA GLN A 100 -10.55 -9.73 -29.41
C GLN A 100 -9.57 -9.91 -28.24
N LEU A 101 -8.50 -10.68 -28.42
CA LEU A 101 -7.47 -10.87 -27.41
C LEU A 101 -6.73 -9.56 -27.14
N GLU A 102 -6.36 -8.82 -28.19
CA GLU A 102 -5.72 -7.50 -28.07
C GLU A 102 -6.62 -6.49 -27.34
N GLU A 103 -7.91 -6.46 -27.71
CA GLU A 103 -8.92 -5.63 -27.04
C GLU A 103 -9.05 -5.98 -25.55
N ALA A 104 -9.01 -7.28 -25.19
CA ALA A 104 -9.09 -7.73 -23.81
C ALA A 104 -7.81 -7.44 -23.00
N GLN A 105 -6.64 -7.37 -23.64
CA GLN A 105 -5.37 -7.07 -22.98
C GLN A 105 -5.21 -5.58 -22.61
N ALA A 106 -5.77 -4.67 -23.39
CA ALA A 106 -5.64 -3.24 -23.17
C ALA A 106 -6.11 -2.80 -21.75
N PRO A 107 -7.31 -3.20 -21.26
CA PRO A 107 -7.76 -2.85 -19.92
C PRO A 107 -6.93 -3.52 -18.81
N VAL A 108 -6.34 -4.69 -19.05
CA VAL A 108 -5.43 -5.33 -18.08
C VAL A 108 -4.18 -4.51 -17.90
N LYS A 109 -3.53 -4.07 -18.97
CA LYS A 109 -2.34 -3.22 -18.93
C LYS A 109 -2.63 -1.88 -18.24
N ALA A 110 -3.78 -1.27 -18.53
CA ALA A 110 -4.22 -0.05 -17.88
C ALA A 110 -4.44 -0.26 -16.36
N ALA A 111 -5.09 -1.36 -15.97
CA ALA A 111 -5.31 -1.69 -14.56
C ALA A 111 -4.00 -2.00 -13.82
N GLU A 112 -3.01 -2.63 -14.46
CA GLU A 112 -1.69 -2.90 -13.88
C GLU A 112 -0.91 -1.60 -13.62
N LEU A 113 -0.91 -0.66 -14.56
CA LEU A 113 -0.31 0.65 -14.36
C LEU A 113 -0.99 1.42 -13.21
N ALA A 114 -2.32 1.40 -13.16
CA ALA A 114 -3.08 2.02 -12.10
C ALA A 114 -2.81 1.35 -10.73
N LEU A 115 -2.69 0.01 -10.69
CA LEU A 115 -2.29 -0.73 -9.48
C LEU A 115 -0.90 -0.35 -9.00
N ALA A 116 0.06 -0.20 -9.89
CA ALA A 116 1.40 0.24 -9.52
C ALA A 116 1.36 1.65 -8.90
N ARG A 117 0.63 2.60 -9.53
CA ARG A 117 0.49 3.98 -9.05
C ARG A 117 -0.24 4.06 -7.71
N VAL A 118 -1.36 3.34 -7.53
CA VAL A 118 -2.11 3.35 -6.26
C VAL A 118 -1.31 2.74 -5.12
N ASN A 119 -0.55 1.67 -5.36
CA ASN A 119 0.31 1.06 -4.35
C ASN A 119 1.44 2.01 -3.93
N ALA A 120 2.05 2.74 -4.87
CA ALA A 120 3.04 3.75 -4.56
C ALA A 120 2.47 4.88 -3.70
N LEU A 121 1.27 5.39 -4.03
CA LEU A 121 0.59 6.43 -3.26
C LEU A 121 0.19 5.97 -1.85
N ILE A 122 -0.28 4.72 -1.69
CA ILE A 122 -0.56 4.14 -0.38
C ILE A 122 0.73 4.07 0.46
N ALA A 123 1.82 3.54 -0.12
CA ALA A 123 3.11 3.42 0.57
C ALA A 123 3.66 4.79 1.01
N GLN A 124 3.54 5.81 0.16
CA GLN A 124 3.96 7.18 0.47
C GLN A 124 3.10 7.80 1.57
N THR A 125 1.77 7.61 1.52
CA THR A 125 0.84 8.06 2.56
C THR A 125 1.16 7.41 3.91
N ASP A 126 1.38 6.09 3.93
CA ASP A 126 1.74 5.34 5.12
C ASP A 126 3.10 5.78 5.69
N SER A 127 4.07 6.08 4.83
CA SER A 127 5.38 6.61 5.21
C SER A 127 5.25 7.97 5.89
N THR A 128 4.46 8.89 5.29
CA THR A 128 4.21 10.23 5.84
C THR A 128 3.51 10.16 7.20
N LEU A 129 2.50 9.32 7.35
CA LEU A 129 1.79 9.12 8.63
C LEU A 129 2.73 8.59 9.71
N ARG A 130 3.56 7.58 9.39
CA ARG A 130 4.55 7.04 10.33
C ARG A 130 5.60 8.05 10.74
N ALA A 131 6.13 8.83 9.81
CA ALA A 131 7.11 9.88 10.11
C ALA A 131 6.54 10.90 11.11
N ARG A 132 5.31 11.38 10.88
CA ARG A 132 4.65 12.33 11.80
C ARG A 132 4.39 11.74 13.18
N GLN A 133 3.99 10.46 13.27
CA GLN A 133 3.81 9.77 14.55
C GLN A 133 5.12 9.66 15.32
N THR A 134 6.21 9.37 14.63
CA THR A 134 7.54 9.32 15.22
C THR A 134 7.97 10.69 15.73
N ASP A 135 7.81 11.74 14.92
CA ASP A 135 8.14 13.11 15.31
C ASP A 135 7.31 13.58 16.53
N ALA A 136 6.02 13.23 16.57
CA ALA A 136 5.15 13.52 17.70
C ALA A 136 5.60 12.83 19.00
N LEU A 137 6.09 11.58 18.92
CA LEU A 137 6.63 10.87 20.07
C LEU A 137 7.92 11.52 20.61
N PHE A 138 8.79 12.00 19.72
CA PHE A 138 10.01 12.71 20.12
C PHE A 138 9.74 14.13 20.65
N ALA A 139 8.68 14.78 20.18
CA ALA A 139 8.28 16.11 20.66
C ALA A 139 7.65 16.09 22.07
N LEU A 140 7.11 14.95 22.53
CA LEU A 140 6.43 14.81 23.83
C LEU A 140 7.36 14.80 25.05
N GLY A 141 8.65 15.04 24.89
CA GLY A 141 9.57 15.25 26.00
C GLY A 141 10.68 14.20 26.16
N PRO A 142 11.49 14.32 27.22
CA PRO A 142 12.67 13.53 27.40
C PRO A 142 12.33 12.05 27.61
N THR A 143 12.35 11.29 26.53
CA THR A 143 12.22 9.83 26.62
C THR A 143 13.46 9.24 27.30
N PRO A 144 13.33 8.16 28.09
CA PRO A 144 14.47 7.51 28.74
C PRO A 144 15.54 7.02 27.76
N ILE A 145 15.26 7.06 26.45
CA ILE A 145 16.20 6.69 25.38
C ILE A 145 17.08 7.90 24.96
N ASN A 146 16.76 9.13 25.37
CA ASN A 146 17.57 10.28 25.01
C ASN A 146 18.86 10.32 25.87
N PRO A 147 20.05 10.08 25.29
CA PRO A 147 21.30 10.03 26.05
C PRO A 147 21.66 11.37 26.73
N ALA A 148 21.05 12.48 26.34
CA ALA A 148 21.26 13.78 26.98
C ALA A 148 20.68 13.87 28.40
N ILE A 149 19.77 12.96 28.79
CA ILE A 149 19.16 12.95 30.15
C ILE A 149 19.94 12.04 31.09
N TRP A 150 20.72 11.12 30.58
CA TRP A 150 21.50 10.19 31.39
C TRP A 150 22.46 10.82 32.36
N PRO A 151 23.20 11.92 32.04
CA PRO A 151 24.08 12.56 32.99
C PRO A 151 23.34 13.09 34.24
N LYS A 152 22.12 13.62 34.06
CA LYS A 152 21.32 14.15 35.17
C LYS A 152 20.69 13.02 35.98
N ALA A 153 20.18 11.98 35.35
CA ALA A 153 19.62 10.80 36.01
C ALA A 153 20.68 10.06 36.83
N VAL A 154 21.91 9.97 36.34
CA VAL A 154 23.04 9.37 37.06
C VAL A 154 23.45 10.24 38.25
N GLN A 155 23.48 11.57 38.11
CA GLN A 155 23.76 12.49 39.24
C GLN A 155 22.71 12.41 40.35
N ASP A 156 21.42 12.35 39.97
CA ASP A 156 20.32 12.24 40.92
C ASP A 156 20.35 10.87 41.66
N LEU A 157 20.73 9.80 40.97
CA LEU A 157 20.93 8.49 41.57
C LEU A 157 22.09 8.49 42.59
N PHE A 158 23.23 9.09 42.24
CA PHE A 158 24.38 9.20 43.13
C PHE A 158 24.06 10.08 44.35
N THR A 159 23.33 11.18 44.20
CA THR A 159 22.94 12.03 45.34
C THR A 159 21.96 11.29 46.27
N THR A 160 21.02 10.56 45.74
CA THR A 160 20.07 9.75 46.52
C THR A 160 20.77 8.61 47.26
N PHE A 161 21.71 7.93 46.62
CA PHE A 161 22.51 6.86 47.24
C PHE A 161 23.43 7.41 48.35
N ARG A 162 24.05 8.58 48.14
CA ARG A 162 24.90 9.23 49.14
C ARG A 162 24.10 9.65 50.39
N LEU A 163 22.88 10.16 50.24
CA LEU A 163 21.98 10.50 51.31
C LEU A 163 21.52 9.27 52.11
N ALA A 164 21.16 8.19 51.39
CA ALA A 164 20.80 6.93 52.05
C ALA A 164 21.98 6.31 52.82
N TRP A 165 23.19 6.36 52.23
CA TRP A 165 24.40 5.83 52.89
C TRP A 165 24.82 6.63 54.13
N SER A 166 24.71 7.97 54.09
CA SER A 166 24.99 8.80 55.28
C SER A 166 24.01 8.53 56.42
N GLY A 167 22.75 8.22 56.13
CA GLY A 167 21.76 7.81 57.13
C GLY A 167 22.07 6.46 57.81
N VAL A 168 22.60 5.51 57.05
CA VAL A 168 23.02 4.20 57.58
C VAL A 168 24.22 4.31 58.50
N ILE A 169 25.24 5.11 58.14
CA ILE A 169 26.46 5.29 58.97
C ILE A 169 26.12 6.03 60.28
N SER A 170 25.21 6.99 60.24
CA SER A 170 24.79 7.70 61.49
C SER A 170 24.02 6.80 62.44
N SER A 171 23.33 5.78 61.93
CA SER A 171 22.59 4.81 62.78
C SER A 171 23.51 3.84 63.51
N PHE A 172 24.67 3.50 62.96
CA PHE A 172 25.67 2.65 63.61
C PHE A 172 26.60 3.37 64.55
N GLY A 173 26.70 4.72 64.48
CA GLY A 173 27.57 5.52 65.33
C GLY A 173 27.02 5.79 66.72
N THR A 174 25.75 5.53 67.00
CA THR A 174 25.10 5.89 68.29
C THR A 174 25.03 4.74 69.29
N GLU A 175 25.39 3.50 68.95
CA GLU A 175 25.34 2.36 69.88
C GLU A 175 26.62 2.15 70.68
N THR A 176 27.74 2.78 70.32
CA THR A 176 29.04 2.61 71.08
C THR A 176 29.25 3.56 72.18
N GLN A 177 28.33 4.51 72.48
CA GLN A 177 28.48 5.45 73.59
C GLN A 177 27.60 5.17 74.82
N ARG A 178 26.98 3.98 74.92
CA ARG A 178 26.13 3.61 76.05
C ARG A 178 26.66 2.44 76.91
N ALA A 179 27.94 2.19 76.86
CA ALA A 179 28.59 1.18 77.66
C ALA A 179 29.83 1.75 78.40
N GLU A 180 29.64 2.75 79.28
CA GLU A 180 30.48 3.07 80.43
C GLU A 180 29.60 3.64 81.53
#